data_89bae9896c2f25328d48fc17ed129dcb
#
_entry.id   89bae9896c2f25328d48fc17ed129dcb
#
_cell.length_a   1.000
_cell.length_b   1.000
_cell.length_c   1.000
_cell.angle_alpha   90.00
_cell.angle_beta   90.00
_cell.angle_gamma   90.00
#
_symmetry.space_group_name_H-M   'P 1'
#
loop_
_entity.id
_entity.type
_entity.pdbx_description
1 polymer ?
#
loop_
_entity_poly.entity_id
_entity_poly.type
_entity_poly.pdbx_seq_one_letter_code
_entity_poly.pdbx_strand_id
1 'polypeptide(L)'
;HTISRERCEDRMAAGRGILENAKKFGYLETYRPEICFEYTMLFYVNTLFSYMVGKGHKSLSFIRKMGKELKEAFPDFADNPYYQERVNAEQKKMVAMQQRSTAAFVLYYKALWTWRNFRKKHFGKK
;
A
#
# COMPACT_ATOMS: atom_id res chain seq x y z
N HIS A 1 17.03 0.92 -1.25
CA HIS A 1 17.08 2.35 -1.46
C HIS A 1 15.69 2.95 -1.47
N THR A 2 15.64 4.25 -1.60
CA THR A 2 14.39 4.95 -1.41
C THR A 2 13.74 5.35 -2.72
N ILE A 3 12.43 5.58 -2.64
CA ILE A 3 11.64 6.04 -3.76
C ILE A 3 11.10 7.41 -3.39
N SER A 4 11.22 8.38 -4.30
CA SER A 4 10.75 9.72 -4.06
C SER A 4 9.22 9.77 -4.10
N ARG A 5 8.66 10.85 -3.54
CA ARG A 5 7.23 11.05 -3.58
C ARG A 5 6.73 11.16 -5.02
N GLU A 6 7.54 11.76 -5.88
CA GLU A 6 7.20 11.88 -7.29
C GLU A 6 7.02 10.51 -7.94
N ARG A 7 7.91 9.56 -7.61
CA ARG A 7 7.78 8.20 -8.14
C ARG A 7 6.56 7.50 -7.57
N CYS A 8 6.24 7.77 -6.30
CA CYS A 8 5.02 7.23 -5.73
C CYS A 8 3.80 7.73 -6.49
N GLU A 9 3.79 9.03 -6.80
CA GLU A 9 2.68 9.60 -7.54
C GLU A 9 2.59 9.04 -8.95
N ASP A 10 3.74 8.73 -9.57
CA ASP A 10 3.75 8.08 -10.88
C ASP A 10 3.12 6.70 -10.82
N ARG A 11 3.43 5.94 -9.76
CA ARG A 11 2.82 4.62 -9.58
C ARG A 11 1.33 4.73 -9.36
N MET A 12 0.91 5.73 -8.59
CA MET A 12 -0.50 5.95 -8.35
C MET A 12 -1.22 6.30 -9.64
N ALA A 13 -0.60 7.13 -10.48
CA ALA A 13 -1.16 7.47 -11.78
C ALA A 13 -1.29 6.24 -12.67
N ALA A 14 -0.28 5.37 -12.64
CA ALA A 14 -0.34 4.13 -13.42
C ALA A 14 -1.48 3.23 -12.94
N GLY A 15 -1.65 3.14 -11.61
CA GLY A 15 -2.77 2.38 -11.06
C GLY A 15 -4.11 2.94 -11.47
N ARG A 16 -4.25 4.26 -11.41
CA ARG A 16 -5.48 4.89 -11.85
C ARG A 16 -5.76 4.59 -13.31
N GLY A 17 -4.69 4.56 -14.13
CA GLY A 17 -4.83 4.24 -15.54
C GLY A 17 -5.39 2.86 -15.78
N ILE A 18 -4.95 1.89 -14.98
CA ILE A 18 -5.48 0.53 -15.09
C ILE A 18 -6.99 0.52 -14.85
N LEU A 19 -7.42 1.20 -13.80
CA LEU A 19 -8.84 1.24 -13.47
C LEU A 19 -9.65 2.01 -14.52
N GLU A 20 -9.14 3.17 -14.93
CA GLU A 20 -9.84 3.99 -15.90
C GLU A 20 -9.98 3.28 -17.25
N ASN A 21 -8.93 2.58 -17.69
CA ASN A 21 -9.00 1.83 -18.94
C ASN A 21 -10.01 0.69 -18.83
N ALA A 22 -10.06 0.02 -17.67
CA ALA A 22 -11.01 -1.05 -17.48
C ALA A 22 -12.44 -0.54 -17.59
N LYS A 23 -12.71 0.64 -17.04
CA LYS A 23 -14.02 1.25 -17.15
C LYS A 23 -14.31 1.72 -18.57
N LYS A 24 -13.33 2.39 -19.19
CA LYS A 24 -13.50 2.97 -20.51
C LYS A 24 -13.77 1.90 -21.56
N PHE A 25 -13.05 0.80 -21.49
CA PHE A 25 -13.17 -0.25 -22.50
C PHE A 25 -14.15 -1.36 -22.07
N GLY A 26 -14.81 -1.18 -20.96
CA GLY A 26 -15.94 -2.03 -20.58
C GLY A 26 -15.59 -3.40 -20.04
N TYR A 27 -14.36 -3.64 -19.59
CA TYR A 27 -14.01 -4.97 -19.09
C TYR A 27 -13.89 -5.04 -17.57
N LEU A 28 -14.20 -3.96 -16.87
CA LEU A 28 -14.08 -3.97 -15.41
C LEU A 28 -14.94 -5.06 -14.76
N GLU A 29 -16.21 -5.18 -15.20
CA GLU A 29 -17.09 -6.17 -14.60
C GLU A 29 -16.61 -7.60 -14.84
N THR A 30 -16.11 -7.86 -16.05
CA THR A 30 -15.67 -9.20 -16.41
C THR A 30 -14.43 -9.62 -15.61
N TYR A 31 -13.51 -8.70 -15.42
CA TYR A 31 -12.24 -9.00 -14.78
C TYR A 31 -12.06 -8.24 -13.47
N ARG A 32 -13.16 -8.00 -12.77
CA ARG A 32 -13.13 -7.19 -11.56
C ARG A 32 -12.12 -7.68 -10.51
N PRO A 33 -12.05 -8.99 -10.21
CA PRO A 33 -11.06 -9.44 -9.20
C PRO A 33 -9.64 -9.15 -9.63
N GLU A 34 -9.32 -9.36 -10.90
CA GLU A 34 -7.98 -9.12 -11.41
C GLU A 34 -7.64 -7.63 -11.42
N ILE A 35 -8.58 -6.81 -11.89
CA ILE A 35 -8.38 -5.38 -11.95
C ILE A 35 -8.24 -4.81 -10.55
N CYS A 36 -9.10 -5.25 -9.63
CA CYS A 36 -9.05 -4.81 -8.25
C CYS A 36 -7.68 -5.12 -7.64
N PHE A 37 -7.19 -6.34 -7.85
CA PHE A 37 -5.90 -6.74 -7.31
C PHE A 37 -4.75 -5.92 -7.91
N GLU A 38 -4.72 -5.77 -9.23
CA GLU A 38 -3.67 -4.99 -9.89
C GLU A 38 -3.67 -3.55 -9.41
N TYR A 39 -4.85 -2.94 -9.36
CA TYR A 39 -4.96 -1.58 -8.88
C TYR A 39 -4.49 -1.47 -7.43
N THR A 40 -4.97 -2.36 -6.57
CA THR A 40 -4.62 -2.33 -5.16
C THR A 40 -3.12 -2.44 -4.95
N MET A 41 -2.47 -3.35 -5.68
CA MET A 41 -1.04 -3.53 -5.52
C MET A 41 -0.24 -2.35 -6.06
N LEU A 42 -0.54 -1.94 -7.29
CA LEU A 42 0.24 -0.88 -7.92
C LEU A 42 -0.02 0.48 -7.30
N PHE A 43 -1.30 0.82 -7.13
CA PHE A 43 -1.66 2.13 -6.61
C PHE A 43 -1.33 2.28 -5.13
N TYR A 44 -1.56 1.23 -4.34
CA TYR A 44 -1.56 1.36 -2.91
C TYR A 44 -0.48 0.56 -2.20
N VAL A 45 -0.52 -0.78 -2.27
CA VAL A 45 0.34 -1.60 -1.42
C VAL A 45 1.82 -1.36 -1.70
N ASN A 46 2.23 -1.53 -2.95
CA ASN A 46 3.64 -1.37 -3.30
C ASN A 46 4.10 0.08 -3.12
N THR A 47 3.23 1.02 -3.43
CA THR A 47 3.55 2.43 -3.28
C THR A 47 3.67 2.81 -1.81
N LEU A 48 2.73 2.38 -0.99
CA LEU A 48 2.74 2.68 0.44
C LEU A 48 4.01 2.19 1.10
N PHE A 49 4.36 0.93 0.90
CA PHE A 49 5.51 0.38 1.58
C PHE A 49 6.82 0.89 1.02
N SER A 50 6.88 1.20 -0.27
CA SER A 50 8.06 1.87 -0.84
C SER A 50 8.24 3.25 -0.23
N TYR A 51 7.14 3.98 -0.05
CA TYR A 51 7.18 5.30 0.57
C TYR A 51 7.68 5.21 2.01
N MET A 52 7.18 4.22 2.76
CA MET A 52 7.56 4.07 4.17
C MET A 52 9.02 3.67 4.36
N VAL A 53 9.57 2.91 3.43
CA VAL A 53 10.98 2.50 3.52
C VAL A 53 11.90 3.70 3.38
N GLY A 54 11.49 4.71 2.63
CA GLY A 54 12.31 5.89 2.40
C GLY A 54 12.58 6.65 3.69
N LYS A 55 13.69 7.37 3.69
CA LYS A 55 14.06 8.19 4.84
C LYS A 55 13.29 9.51 4.83
N GLY A 56 13.27 10.15 5.98
CA GLY A 56 12.70 11.47 6.10
C GLY A 56 11.28 11.48 6.60
N HIS A 57 10.72 12.66 6.61
CA HIS A 57 9.37 12.89 7.12
C HIS A 57 8.33 12.19 6.26
N LYS A 58 7.38 11.55 6.92
CA LYS A 58 6.27 10.90 6.23
C LYS A 58 5.02 11.77 6.35
N SER A 59 4.44 12.11 5.20
CA SER A 59 3.24 12.92 5.17
C SER A 59 2.02 12.07 5.49
N LEU A 60 1.40 12.32 6.63
CA LEU A 60 0.19 11.61 7.02
C LEU A 60 -0.94 11.90 6.04
N SER A 61 -1.00 13.13 5.56
CA SER A 61 -2.02 13.52 4.59
C SER A 61 -1.90 12.74 3.30
N PHE A 62 -0.68 12.57 2.81
CA PHE A 62 -0.45 11.82 1.58
C PHE A 62 -0.89 10.36 1.74
N ILE A 63 -0.50 9.74 2.85
CA ILE A 63 -0.86 8.35 3.12
C ILE A 63 -2.36 8.20 3.29
N ARG A 64 -2.98 9.13 4.02
CA ARG A 64 -4.41 9.08 4.25
C ARG A 64 -5.20 9.17 2.94
N LYS A 65 -4.79 10.09 2.07
CA LYS A 65 -5.47 10.25 0.79
C LYS A 65 -5.34 9.01 -0.07
N MET A 66 -4.17 8.39 -0.06
CA MET A 66 -3.93 7.17 -0.81
C MET A 66 -4.87 6.05 -0.35
N GLY A 67 -4.95 5.85 0.96
CA GLY A 67 -5.82 4.82 1.52
C GLY A 67 -7.29 5.11 1.26
N LYS A 68 -7.67 6.38 1.31
CA LYS A 68 -9.05 6.76 1.07
C LYS A 68 -9.44 6.51 -0.38
N GLU A 69 -8.56 6.85 -1.31
CA GLU A 69 -8.85 6.66 -2.72
C GLU A 69 -8.99 5.17 -3.06
N LEU A 70 -8.15 4.33 -2.46
CA LEU A 70 -8.28 2.89 -2.62
C LEU A 70 -9.65 2.42 -2.14
N LYS A 71 -10.03 2.85 -0.94
CA LYS A 71 -11.28 2.42 -0.33
C LYS A 71 -12.49 2.87 -1.15
N GLU A 72 -12.39 4.05 -1.75
CA GLU A 72 -13.47 4.55 -2.59
C GLU A 72 -13.58 3.76 -3.89
N ALA A 73 -12.42 3.38 -4.46
CA ALA A 73 -12.42 2.61 -5.70
C ALA A 73 -12.91 1.19 -5.48
N PHE A 74 -12.44 0.56 -4.43
CA PHE A 74 -12.78 -0.84 -4.11
C PHE A 74 -12.98 -1.00 -2.62
N PRO A 75 -14.19 -0.73 -2.13
CA PRO A 75 -14.45 -0.86 -0.69
C PRO A 75 -14.17 -2.26 -0.16
N ASP A 76 -14.25 -3.25 -1.03
CA ASP A 76 -14.06 -4.65 -0.66
C ASP A 76 -12.70 -5.20 -1.07
N PHE A 77 -11.71 -4.33 -1.24
CA PHE A 77 -10.39 -4.76 -1.73
C PHE A 77 -9.77 -5.85 -0.84
N ALA A 78 -10.01 -5.79 0.45
CA ALA A 78 -9.41 -6.74 1.38
C ALA A 78 -10.02 -8.14 1.26
N ASP A 79 -11.21 -8.22 0.68
CA ASP A 79 -11.87 -9.51 0.47
C ASP A 79 -11.49 -10.15 -0.86
N ASN A 80 -10.70 -9.46 -1.66
CA ASN A 80 -10.26 -9.95 -2.95
C ASN A 80 -9.44 -11.23 -2.76
N PRO A 81 -9.77 -12.31 -3.48
CA PRO A 81 -9.07 -13.58 -3.28
C PRO A 81 -7.58 -13.52 -3.59
N TYR A 82 -7.18 -12.74 -4.59
CA TYR A 82 -5.76 -12.59 -4.88
C TYR A 82 -5.05 -11.82 -3.78
N TYR A 83 -5.72 -10.80 -3.25
CA TYR A 83 -5.18 -10.03 -2.16
C TYR A 83 -4.95 -10.93 -0.94
N GLN A 84 -5.95 -11.71 -0.60
CA GLN A 84 -5.87 -12.58 0.57
C GLN A 84 -4.78 -13.65 0.41
N GLU A 85 -4.63 -14.16 -0.79
CA GLU A 85 -3.68 -15.23 -1.04
C GLU A 85 -2.25 -14.71 -1.18
N ARG A 86 -2.06 -13.57 -1.85
CA ARG A 86 -0.72 -13.14 -2.25
C ARG A 86 -0.08 -12.10 -1.37
N VAL A 87 -0.88 -11.33 -0.63
CA VAL A 87 -0.33 -10.33 0.29
C VAL A 87 -0.06 -11.01 1.61
N ASN A 88 1.15 -10.84 2.16
CA ASN A 88 1.49 -11.55 3.40
C ASN A 88 0.73 -10.98 4.59
N ALA A 89 0.72 -11.77 5.69
CA ALA A 89 -0.08 -11.45 6.86
C ALA A 89 0.34 -10.13 7.50
N GLU A 90 1.64 -9.86 7.53
CA GLU A 90 2.13 -8.62 8.14
C GLU A 90 1.66 -7.40 7.36
N GLN A 91 1.76 -7.46 6.03
CA GLN A 91 1.31 -6.35 5.21
C GLN A 91 -0.20 -6.17 5.32
N LYS A 92 -0.96 -7.26 5.35
CA LYS A 92 -2.40 -7.15 5.51
C LYS A 92 -2.78 -6.49 6.84
N LYS A 93 -2.04 -6.82 7.89
CA LYS A 93 -2.27 -6.21 9.20
C LYS A 93 -1.99 -4.72 9.16
N MET A 94 -0.89 -4.33 8.52
CA MET A 94 -0.54 -2.92 8.43
C MET A 94 -1.52 -2.14 7.58
N VAL A 95 -1.99 -2.75 6.49
CA VAL A 95 -3.00 -2.12 5.65
C VAL A 95 -4.28 -1.88 6.43
N ALA A 96 -4.72 -2.88 7.19
CA ALA A 96 -5.92 -2.73 8.01
C ALA A 96 -5.73 -1.60 9.02
N MET A 97 -4.55 -1.49 9.57
CA MET A 97 -4.25 -0.42 10.53
C MET A 97 -4.30 0.94 9.86
N GLN A 98 -3.70 1.06 8.67
CA GLN A 98 -3.72 2.33 7.93
C GLN A 98 -5.15 2.75 7.60
N GLN A 99 -6.00 1.79 7.24
CA GLN A 99 -7.39 2.08 6.92
C GLN A 99 -8.16 2.61 8.12
N ARG A 100 -7.75 2.22 9.33
CA ARG A 100 -8.41 2.68 10.55
C ARG A 100 -7.80 3.97 11.07
N SER A 101 -6.47 4.09 11.02
CA SER A 101 -5.78 5.28 11.51
C SER A 101 -4.41 5.38 10.87
N THR A 102 -4.23 6.41 10.03
CA THR A 102 -2.95 6.63 9.37
C THR A 102 -1.85 6.88 10.40
N ALA A 103 -2.16 7.65 11.45
CA ALA A 103 -1.17 7.95 12.49
C ALA A 103 -0.72 6.67 13.20
N ALA A 104 -1.66 5.81 13.54
CA ALA A 104 -1.33 4.55 14.20
C ALA A 104 -0.47 3.67 13.29
N PHE A 105 -0.78 3.65 12.01
CA PHE A 105 0.01 2.89 11.05
C PHE A 105 1.45 3.37 11.00
N VAL A 106 1.64 4.69 10.90
CA VAL A 106 2.99 5.25 10.80
C VAL A 106 3.78 4.96 12.08
N LEU A 107 3.15 5.13 13.24
CA LEU A 107 3.81 4.86 14.50
C LEU A 107 4.19 3.39 14.63
N TYR A 108 3.28 2.50 14.26
CA TYR A 108 3.55 1.07 14.31
C TYR A 108 4.70 0.69 13.39
N TYR A 109 4.69 1.23 12.18
CA TYR A 109 5.74 0.94 11.21
C TYR A 109 7.10 1.39 11.73
N LYS A 110 7.16 2.61 12.26
CA LYS A 110 8.41 3.13 12.78
C LYS A 110 8.91 2.33 13.98
N ALA A 111 8.00 1.97 14.87
CA ALA A 111 8.37 1.18 16.04
C ALA A 111 8.88 -0.19 15.63
N LEU A 112 8.21 -0.82 14.66
CA LEU A 112 8.61 -2.14 14.19
C LEU A 112 10.00 -2.11 13.58
N TRP A 113 10.26 -1.12 12.72
CA TRP A 113 11.57 -1.02 12.09
C TRP A 113 12.67 -0.64 13.06
N THR A 114 12.35 0.20 14.04
CA THR A 114 13.32 0.53 15.09
C THR A 114 13.69 -0.73 15.86
N TRP A 115 12.68 -1.53 16.22
CA TRP A 115 12.91 -2.76 16.95
C TRP A 115 13.71 -3.78 16.13
N ARG A 116 13.41 -3.91 14.86
CA ARG A 116 14.13 -4.81 13.97
C ARG A 116 15.58 -4.38 13.82
N ASN A 117 15.80 -3.07 13.66
CA ASN A 117 17.18 -2.56 13.57
C ASN A 117 17.93 -2.80 14.87
N PHE A 118 17.26 -2.64 16.00
CA PHE A 118 17.86 -2.91 17.29
C PHE A 118 18.27 -4.38 17.39
N ARG A 119 17.38 -5.28 17.04
CA ARG A 119 17.68 -6.71 17.07
C ARG A 119 18.84 -7.06 16.16
N LYS A 120 18.83 -6.52 14.96
CA LYS A 120 19.91 -6.79 14.00
C LYS A 120 21.23 -6.33 14.54
N LYS A 121 21.24 -5.17 15.17
CA LYS A 121 22.45 -4.60 15.72
C LYS A 121 23.00 -5.42 16.88
N HIS A 122 22.13 -5.93 17.73
CA HIS A 122 22.53 -6.60 18.97
C HIS A 122 22.55 -8.12 18.85
N PHE A 123 21.77 -8.70 17.98
CA PHE A 123 21.63 -10.14 17.91
C PHE A 123 21.90 -10.75 16.55
N GLY A 124 21.73 -10.00 15.49
CA GLY A 124 21.91 -10.52 14.14
C GLY A 124 23.31 -10.40 13.62
N LYS A 125 24.19 -9.88 14.41
CA LYS A 125 25.55 -9.64 14.01
C LYS A 125 26.39 -10.92 14.04
N LYS A 126 27.15 -11.14 13.01
CA LYS A 126 28.00 -12.33 12.93
C LYS A 126 29.37 -12.05 12.38
#